data_2db7d1deacf5d287cbea5df7faf432bd
#
_entry.id   2db7d1deacf5d287cbea5df7faf432bd
#
_cell.length_a   1.000
_cell.length_b   1.000
_cell.length_c   1.000
_cell.angle_alpha   90.00
_cell.angle_beta   90.00
_cell.angle_gamma   90.00
#
_symmetry.space_group_name_H-M   'P 1'
#
loop_
_entity.id
_entity.type
_entity.pdbx_description
1 polymer ?
#
loop_
_entity_poly.entity_id
_entity_poly.type
_entity_poly.pdbx_seq_one_letter_code
_entity_poly.pdbx_strand_id
1 'polypeptide(L)'
;MTRRRELNMKLIVAAMLSVMCLVFTGCARGACGGEFEDIQWKLNSYGTPGSLQSVQGNANITLNFESKEKQINGSGGCNSYFGSYSIISNCELRITGLGATERACLDAALMQQEQNYFNILRDAESLQVEGEELHISGSSGVLVFTR
;
A
#
# COMPACT_ATOMS: atom_id res chain seq x y z
N MET A 1 51.07 -39.20 0.54
CA MET A 1 50.69 -37.90 1.15
C MET A 1 49.69 -37.09 0.30
N THR A 2 49.58 -37.27 -0.99
CA THR A 2 48.74 -36.53 -1.94
C THR A 2 47.25 -36.81 -1.82
N ARG A 3 46.83 -38.05 -1.58
CA ARG A 3 45.42 -38.48 -1.52
C ARG A 3 44.61 -37.84 -0.36
N ARG A 4 45.27 -37.56 0.76
CA ARG A 4 44.66 -36.94 1.95
C ARG A 4 44.39 -35.43 1.76
N ARG A 5 45.22 -34.75 0.97
CA ARG A 5 45.03 -33.33 0.63
C ARG A 5 43.89 -33.12 -0.33
N GLU A 6 43.71 -34.01 -1.30
CA GLU A 6 42.57 -33.92 -2.25
C GLU A 6 41.22 -34.16 -1.57
N LEU A 7 41.14 -35.07 -0.59
CA LEU A 7 39.93 -35.33 0.15
C LEU A 7 39.52 -34.15 1.02
N ASN A 8 40.49 -33.50 1.67
CA ASN A 8 40.24 -32.31 2.48
C ASN A 8 39.82 -31.10 1.64
N MET A 9 40.41 -30.96 0.45
CA MET A 9 40.05 -29.86 -0.47
C MET A 9 38.66 -30.03 -1.03
N LYS A 10 38.22 -31.24 -1.34
CA LYS A 10 36.84 -31.52 -1.78
C LYS A 10 35.81 -31.31 -0.67
N LEU A 11 36.15 -31.63 0.59
CA LEU A 11 35.31 -31.36 1.75
C LEU A 11 35.15 -29.86 2.04
N ILE A 12 36.25 -29.09 1.89
CA ILE A 12 36.23 -27.62 2.09
C ILE A 12 35.42 -26.95 1.00
N VAL A 13 35.56 -27.37 -0.26
CA VAL A 13 34.77 -26.81 -1.37
C VAL A 13 33.29 -27.16 -1.23
N ALA A 14 32.96 -28.38 -0.80
CA ALA A 14 31.57 -28.78 -0.54
C ALA A 14 30.96 -28.00 0.64
N ALA A 15 31.73 -27.74 1.70
CA ALA A 15 31.31 -26.92 2.83
C ALA A 15 31.12 -25.45 2.45
N MET A 16 31.94 -24.89 1.61
CA MET A 16 31.80 -23.51 1.12
C MET A 16 30.60 -23.33 0.19
N LEU A 17 30.33 -24.34 -0.67
CA LEU A 17 29.11 -24.31 -1.51
C LEU A 17 27.80 -24.44 -0.70
N SER A 18 27.82 -25.16 0.43
CA SER A 18 26.65 -25.30 1.31
C SER A 18 26.36 -24.02 2.12
N VAL A 19 27.37 -23.23 2.46
CA VAL A 19 27.21 -21.96 3.19
C VAL A 19 26.72 -20.84 2.26
N MET A 20 27.03 -20.92 0.97
CA MET A 20 26.60 -19.91 -0.02
C MET A 20 25.12 -20.03 -0.41
N CYS A 21 24.44 -21.14 -0.07
CA CYS A 21 23.01 -21.34 -0.34
C CYS A 21 22.07 -20.76 0.74
N LEU A 22 22.61 -20.25 1.86
CA LEU A 22 21.80 -19.79 3.01
C LEU A 22 21.56 -18.28 3.08
N VAL A 23 22.02 -17.50 2.09
CA VAL A 23 21.89 -16.02 2.13
C VAL A 23 20.87 -15.45 1.15
N PHE A 24 20.09 -16.28 0.46
CA PHE A 24 18.99 -15.83 -0.39
C PHE A 24 17.60 -16.19 0.19
N THR A 25 17.38 -15.96 1.48
CA THR A 25 16.03 -15.65 1.95
C THR A 25 15.77 -14.17 1.65
N GLY A 26 15.72 -13.83 0.38
CA GLY A 26 15.09 -12.59 -0.05
C GLY A 26 13.65 -12.66 0.42
N CYS A 27 13.26 -11.84 1.40
CA CYS A 27 11.87 -11.54 1.62
C CYS A 27 11.26 -11.22 0.25
N ALA A 28 10.38 -12.09 -0.23
CA ALA A 28 9.53 -11.75 -1.36
C ALA A 28 8.65 -10.58 -0.89
N ARG A 29 9.14 -9.35 -1.10
CA ARG A 29 8.30 -8.18 -1.01
C ARG A 29 7.21 -8.39 -2.03
N GLY A 30 5.96 -8.30 -1.61
CA GLY A 30 4.82 -8.36 -2.52
C GLY A 30 5.04 -7.40 -3.70
N ALA A 31 4.37 -7.62 -4.81
CA ALA A 31 4.60 -6.89 -6.06
C ALA A 31 4.59 -5.36 -5.86
N CYS A 32 3.89 -4.85 -4.83
CA CYS A 32 3.76 -3.43 -4.50
C CYS A 32 4.47 -3.04 -3.19
N GLY A 33 5.57 -3.70 -2.86
CA GLY A 33 6.37 -3.40 -1.67
C GLY A 33 5.91 -4.13 -0.41
N GLY A 34 4.68 -4.64 -0.37
CA GLY A 34 4.12 -5.36 0.78
C GLY A 34 2.67 -5.77 0.57
N GLU A 35 2.09 -6.37 1.60
CA GLU A 35 0.67 -6.72 1.65
C GLU A 35 -0.14 -5.45 1.92
N PHE A 36 -1.22 -5.25 1.17
CA PHE A 36 -2.13 -4.12 1.31
C PHE A 36 -3.62 -4.52 1.36
N GLU A 37 -3.94 -5.72 0.93
CA GLU A 37 -5.31 -6.26 0.93
C GLU A 37 -5.69 -6.82 2.29
N ASP A 38 -6.99 -6.76 2.62
CA ASP A 38 -7.60 -7.25 3.85
C ASP A 38 -7.03 -6.61 5.13
N ILE A 39 -6.51 -5.39 4.98
CA ILE A 39 -5.97 -4.55 6.05
C ILE A 39 -6.77 -3.24 6.08
N GLN A 40 -7.16 -2.80 7.27
CA GLN A 40 -7.74 -1.48 7.42
C GLN A 40 -6.65 -0.40 7.49
N TRP A 41 -6.59 0.42 6.47
CA TRP A 41 -5.70 1.56 6.37
C TRP A 41 -6.37 2.83 6.89
N LYS A 42 -5.66 3.63 7.68
CA LYS A 42 -6.13 4.92 8.19
C LYS A 42 -5.34 6.05 7.55
N LEU A 43 -6.04 7.03 6.98
CA LEU A 43 -5.39 8.17 6.35
C LEU A 43 -4.63 8.99 7.39
N ASN A 44 -3.36 9.24 7.13
CA ASN A 44 -2.47 10.08 7.92
C ASN A 44 -2.34 11.48 7.31
N SER A 45 -2.07 11.52 6.00
CA SER A 45 -1.90 12.78 5.27
C SER A 45 -2.31 12.65 3.80
N TYR A 46 -2.58 13.80 3.18
CA TYR A 46 -3.01 13.88 1.79
C TYR A 46 -2.60 15.22 1.17
N GLY A 47 -2.55 15.29 -0.14
CA GLY A 47 -2.27 16.54 -0.87
C GLY A 47 -1.35 16.36 -2.05
N THR A 48 -0.71 17.43 -2.48
CA THR A 48 0.27 17.38 -3.58
C THR A 48 1.63 16.93 -3.09
N PRO A 49 2.44 16.23 -3.93
CA PRO A 49 3.80 15.88 -3.57
C PRO A 49 4.60 17.08 -3.08
N GLY A 50 5.22 16.95 -1.90
CA GLY A 50 5.97 18.02 -1.26
C GLY A 50 5.14 19.03 -0.45
N SER A 51 3.80 18.91 -0.46
CA SER A 51 2.89 19.76 0.31
C SER A 51 1.72 18.93 0.86
N LEU A 52 2.04 17.92 1.68
CA LEU A 52 1.03 17.09 2.32
C LEU A 52 0.45 17.80 3.55
N GLN A 53 -0.85 17.63 3.73
CA GLN A 53 -1.59 18.11 4.89
C GLN A 53 -1.99 16.92 5.76
N SER A 54 -1.86 17.04 7.07
CA SER A 54 -2.37 16.05 8.00
C SER A 54 -3.91 16.07 8.01
N VAL A 55 -4.50 14.91 8.31
CA VAL A 55 -5.95 14.80 8.50
C VAL A 55 -6.40 15.73 9.63
N GLN A 56 -7.41 16.55 9.35
CA GLN A 56 -7.90 17.54 10.29
C GLN A 56 -8.95 16.95 11.25
N GLY A 57 -8.94 17.45 12.48
CA GLY A 57 -9.90 17.07 13.49
C GLY A 57 -9.79 15.60 13.90
N ASN A 58 -10.92 15.05 14.35
CA ASN A 58 -11.03 13.63 14.69
C ASN A 58 -11.63 12.82 13.51
N ALA A 59 -11.40 13.27 12.27
CA ALA A 59 -11.90 12.57 11.09
C ALA A 59 -11.26 11.18 11.00
N ASN A 60 -12.10 10.15 10.98
CA ASN A 60 -11.66 8.78 10.78
C ASN A 60 -11.82 8.42 9.29
N ILE A 61 -10.82 8.75 8.50
CA ILE A 61 -10.79 8.40 7.08
C ILE A 61 -10.06 7.08 6.94
N THR A 62 -10.75 6.08 6.38
CA THR A 62 -10.24 4.71 6.28
C THR A 62 -10.40 4.16 4.86
N LEU A 63 -9.53 3.22 4.52
CA LEU A 63 -9.56 2.47 3.27
C LEU A 63 -9.29 1.00 3.57
N ASN A 64 -10.09 0.13 2.99
CA ASN A 64 -9.91 -1.32 3.00
C ASN A 64 -9.97 -1.83 1.56
N PHE A 65 -9.04 -2.73 1.20
CA PHE A 65 -9.03 -3.46 -0.06
C PHE A 65 -9.47 -4.90 0.21
N GLU A 66 -10.63 -5.29 -0.26
CA GLU A 66 -11.12 -6.66 -0.14
C GLU A 66 -10.56 -7.54 -1.26
N SER A 67 -9.66 -8.45 -0.91
CA SER A 67 -8.92 -9.25 -1.88
C SER A 67 -9.80 -10.17 -2.72
N LYS A 68 -10.87 -10.69 -2.12
CA LYS A 68 -11.76 -11.68 -2.72
C LYS A 68 -12.69 -11.10 -3.79
N GLU A 69 -13.35 -9.98 -3.47
CA GLU A 69 -14.32 -9.31 -4.35
C GLU A 69 -13.67 -8.23 -5.23
N LYS A 70 -12.39 -7.90 -4.97
CA LYS A 70 -11.68 -6.79 -5.61
C LYS A 70 -12.41 -5.46 -5.45
N GLN A 71 -12.92 -5.26 -4.24
CA GLN A 71 -13.63 -4.04 -3.85
C GLN A 71 -12.82 -3.22 -2.86
N ILE A 72 -13.06 -1.92 -2.87
CA ILE A 72 -12.64 -1.02 -1.80
C ILE A 72 -13.85 -0.51 -1.05
N ASN A 73 -13.66 -0.28 0.23
CA ASN A 73 -14.63 0.39 1.09
C ASN A 73 -13.95 1.16 2.21
N GLY A 74 -14.70 2.05 2.84
CA GLY A 74 -14.19 2.80 3.97
C GLY A 74 -15.05 4.00 4.33
N SER A 75 -14.45 4.90 5.10
CA SER A 75 -15.00 6.17 5.49
C SER A 75 -14.20 7.31 4.88
N GLY A 76 -14.89 8.29 4.30
CA GLY A 76 -14.29 9.55 3.85
C GLY A 76 -14.17 10.61 4.96
N GLY A 77 -14.64 10.27 6.17
CA GLY A 77 -14.76 11.17 7.31
C GLY A 77 -16.21 11.48 7.66
N CYS A 78 -17.01 11.89 6.68
CA CYS A 78 -18.44 12.10 6.79
C CYS A 78 -19.23 10.94 6.23
N ASN A 79 -18.84 10.49 5.05
CA ASN A 79 -19.55 9.51 4.26
C ASN A 79 -18.81 8.18 4.24
N SER A 80 -19.58 7.10 4.19
CA SER A 80 -19.03 5.79 3.81
C SER A 80 -18.99 5.70 2.29
N TYR A 81 -18.00 4.98 1.76
CA TYR A 81 -17.82 4.81 0.33
C TYR A 81 -17.48 3.36 -0.02
N PHE A 82 -17.67 3.04 -1.28
CA PHE A 82 -17.32 1.76 -1.89
C PHE A 82 -16.92 1.97 -3.34
N GLY A 83 -16.21 0.98 -3.90
CA GLY A 83 -15.81 0.97 -5.30
C GLY A 83 -15.15 -0.35 -5.65
N SER A 84 -14.69 -0.48 -6.87
CA SER A 84 -13.89 -1.63 -7.32
C SER A 84 -12.48 -1.19 -7.62
N TYR A 85 -11.50 -2.09 -7.42
CA TYR A 85 -10.12 -1.82 -7.77
C TYR A 85 -9.52 -2.94 -8.63
N SER A 86 -8.50 -2.59 -9.37
CA SER A 86 -7.63 -3.56 -10.05
C SER A 86 -6.18 -3.09 -9.97
N ILE A 87 -5.28 -4.06 -9.80
CA ILE A 87 -3.85 -3.87 -10.00
C ILE A 87 -3.51 -4.45 -11.37
N ILE A 88 -3.02 -3.61 -12.28
CA ILE A 88 -2.77 -3.99 -13.67
C ILE A 88 -1.35 -4.55 -13.81
N SER A 89 -0.34 -3.74 -13.53
CA SER A 89 1.07 -4.14 -13.58
C SER A 89 1.91 -3.16 -12.76
N ASN A 90 3.06 -3.61 -12.24
CA ASN A 90 3.99 -2.73 -11.51
C ASN A 90 3.32 -1.78 -10.51
N CYS A 91 2.26 -2.29 -9.82
CA CYS A 91 1.50 -1.51 -8.84
C CYS A 91 0.69 -0.34 -9.41
N GLU A 92 0.38 -0.40 -10.69
CA GLU A 92 -0.60 0.47 -11.31
C GLU A 92 -1.98 0.14 -10.75
N LEU A 93 -2.53 1.08 -9.98
CA LEU A 93 -3.84 0.99 -9.36
C LEU A 93 -4.88 1.67 -10.24
N ARG A 94 -6.01 1.00 -10.41
CA ARG A 94 -7.19 1.61 -11.01
C ARG A 94 -8.38 1.42 -10.09
N ILE A 95 -9.07 2.51 -9.78
CA ILE A 95 -10.32 2.52 -9.00
C ILE A 95 -11.45 2.89 -9.94
N THR A 96 -12.56 2.16 -9.86
CA THR A 96 -13.75 2.37 -10.69
C THR A 96 -15.01 2.26 -9.85
N GLY A 97 -16.09 2.91 -10.31
CA GLY A 97 -17.40 2.81 -9.65
C GLY A 97 -17.40 3.37 -8.22
N LEU A 98 -16.55 4.36 -7.92
CA LEU A 98 -16.51 4.98 -6.60
C LEU A 98 -17.83 5.69 -6.31
N GLY A 99 -18.57 5.16 -5.36
CA GLY A 99 -19.80 5.72 -4.82
C GLY A 99 -19.68 6.02 -3.33
N ALA A 100 -20.40 7.01 -2.85
CA ALA A 100 -20.44 7.38 -1.44
C ALA A 100 -21.87 7.70 -0.98
N THR A 101 -22.13 7.61 0.32
CA THR A 101 -23.36 8.13 0.90
C THR A 101 -23.37 9.67 0.81
N GLU A 102 -24.55 10.26 0.79
CA GLU A 102 -24.71 11.72 0.69
C GLU A 102 -25.20 12.28 2.03
N ARG A 103 -24.39 12.16 3.07
CA ARG A 103 -24.67 12.79 4.36
C ARG A 103 -24.10 14.21 4.37
N ALA A 104 -24.88 15.17 4.80
CA ALA A 104 -24.37 16.50 5.06
C ALA A 104 -23.55 16.50 6.34
N CYS A 105 -22.27 16.86 6.26
CA CYS A 105 -21.50 17.22 7.43
C CYS A 105 -21.85 18.62 7.91
N LEU A 106 -21.90 18.78 9.21
CA LEU A 106 -22.08 20.11 9.80
C LEU A 106 -20.80 20.99 9.68
N ASP A 107 -19.64 20.34 9.53
CA ASP A 107 -18.35 21.00 9.42
C ASP A 107 -17.91 21.10 7.95
N ALA A 108 -17.86 22.33 7.45
CA ALA A 108 -17.44 22.61 6.07
C ALA A 108 -15.99 22.21 5.77
N ALA A 109 -15.10 22.26 6.77
CA ALA A 109 -13.70 21.86 6.61
C ALA A 109 -13.56 20.34 6.43
N LEU A 110 -14.35 19.57 7.18
CA LEU A 110 -14.43 18.11 7.00
C LEU A 110 -15.02 17.74 5.64
N MET A 111 -16.04 18.43 5.17
CA MET A 111 -16.59 18.22 3.83
C MET A 111 -15.55 18.49 2.74
N GLN A 112 -14.79 19.58 2.88
CA GLN A 112 -13.73 19.91 1.91
C GLN A 112 -12.61 18.85 1.92
N GLN A 113 -12.22 18.38 3.12
CA GLN A 113 -11.23 17.31 3.27
C GLN A 113 -11.72 16.01 2.60
N GLU A 114 -12.97 15.63 2.83
CA GLU A 114 -13.57 14.44 2.20
C GLU A 114 -13.59 14.56 0.67
N GLN A 115 -13.96 15.73 0.13
CA GLN A 115 -13.95 15.96 -1.31
C GLN A 115 -12.54 15.82 -1.89
N ASN A 116 -11.53 16.40 -1.23
CA ASN A 116 -10.14 16.26 -1.65
C ASN A 116 -9.69 14.80 -1.62
N TYR A 117 -10.03 14.08 -0.56
CA TYR A 117 -9.78 12.66 -0.43
C TYR A 117 -10.37 11.86 -1.60
N PHE A 118 -11.66 12.05 -1.90
CA PHE A 118 -12.32 11.33 -3.00
C PHE A 118 -11.79 11.71 -4.37
N ASN A 119 -11.38 12.96 -4.58
CA ASN A 119 -10.76 13.38 -5.85
C ASN A 119 -9.45 12.63 -6.08
N ILE A 120 -8.56 12.60 -5.07
CA ILE A 120 -7.28 11.89 -5.19
C ILE A 120 -7.52 10.38 -5.33
N LEU A 121 -8.45 9.81 -4.56
CA LEU A 121 -8.74 8.37 -4.62
C LEU A 121 -9.33 7.96 -5.98
N ARG A 122 -10.17 8.80 -6.59
CA ARG A 122 -10.75 8.55 -7.92
C ARG A 122 -9.69 8.57 -9.02
N ASP A 123 -8.71 9.45 -8.88
CA ASP A 123 -7.62 9.63 -9.86
C ASP A 123 -6.37 8.81 -9.48
N ALA A 124 -6.52 7.79 -8.63
CA ALA A 124 -5.42 6.92 -8.23
C ALA A 124 -4.86 6.15 -9.43
N GLU A 125 -3.54 6.19 -9.58
CA GLU A 125 -2.80 5.56 -10.68
C GLU A 125 -1.76 4.55 -10.16
N SER A 126 -1.27 4.71 -8.95
CA SER A 126 -0.27 3.81 -8.37
C SER A 126 -0.47 3.59 -6.88
N LEU A 127 -0.02 2.42 -6.41
CA LEU A 127 -0.05 2.00 -5.03
C LEU A 127 1.31 1.44 -4.63
N GLN A 128 1.81 1.84 -3.46
CA GLN A 128 3.06 1.32 -2.91
C GLN A 128 2.97 1.17 -1.40
N VAL A 129 3.47 0.05 -0.88
CA VAL A 129 3.59 -0.19 0.56
C VAL A 129 5.04 -0.02 0.97
N GLU A 130 5.29 0.84 1.95
CA GLU A 130 6.61 1.11 2.54
C GLU A 130 6.56 0.91 4.05
N GLY A 131 6.91 -0.29 4.50
CA GLY A 131 6.80 -0.65 5.91
C GLY A 131 5.35 -0.73 6.38
N GLU A 132 4.94 0.18 7.25
CA GLU A 132 3.56 0.29 7.77
C GLU A 132 2.74 1.37 7.06
N GLU A 133 3.28 1.99 6.04
CA GLU A 133 2.62 3.02 5.25
C GLU A 133 2.17 2.48 3.90
N LEU A 134 1.01 2.95 3.46
CA LEU A 134 0.47 2.74 2.14
C LEU A 134 0.38 4.10 1.44
N HIS A 135 1.05 4.22 0.32
CA HIS A 135 1.04 5.39 -0.54
C HIS A 135 0.18 5.11 -1.77
N ILE A 136 -0.80 5.97 -2.02
CA ILE A 136 -1.59 5.98 -3.25
C ILE A 136 -1.36 7.31 -3.93
N SER A 137 -0.93 7.30 -5.18
CA SER A 137 -0.66 8.52 -5.94
C SER A 137 -1.32 8.50 -7.30
N GLY A 138 -1.64 9.68 -7.80
CA GLY A 138 -2.23 9.92 -9.09
C GLY A 138 -2.12 11.40 -9.48
N SER A 139 -2.79 11.78 -10.57
CA SER A 139 -2.73 13.13 -11.12
C SER A 139 -3.25 14.21 -10.17
N SER A 140 -4.20 13.90 -9.30
CA SER A 140 -4.80 14.83 -8.32
C SER A 140 -4.04 14.94 -7.00
N GLY A 141 -3.03 14.09 -6.75
CA GLY A 141 -2.24 14.13 -5.52
C GLY A 141 -1.83 12.78 -4.96
N VAL A 142 -1.55 12.78 -3.66
CA VAL A 142 -1.09 11.61 -2.91
C VAL A 142 -1.93 11.44 -1.65
N LEU A 143 -2.23 10.20 -1.30
CA LEU A 143 -2.79 9.76 -0.03
C LEU A 143 -1.75 8.90 0.68
N VAL A 144 -1.46 9.20 1.93
CA VAL A 144 -0.56 8.43 2.79
C VAL A 144 -1.37 7.85 3.95
N PHE A 145 -1.41 6.55 4.04
CA PHE A 145 -2.11 5.82 5.10
C PHE A 145 -1.14 5.09 6.00
N THR A 146 -1.60 4.76 7.20
CA THR A 146 -0.91 3.88 8.15
C THR A 146 -1.86 2.76 8.59
N ARG A 147 -1.31 1.64 9.01
CA ARG A 147 -2.05 0.52 9.63
C ARG A 147 -1.80 0.46 11.12
#